data_bade535b2ee959584c7269a060c0e895
#
_entry.id   bade535b2ee959584c7269a060c0e895
#
_cell.length_a   1.000
_cell.length_b   1.000
_cell.length_c   1.000
_cell.angle_alpha   90.00
_cell.angle_beta   90.00
_cell.angle_gamma   90.00
#
_symmetry.space_group_name_H-M   'P 1'
#
loop_
_entity.id
_entity.type
_entity.pdbx_description
1 polymer ?
#
loop_
_entity_poly.entity_id
_entity_poly.type
_entity_poly.pdbx_seq_one_letter_code
_entity_poly.pdbx_strand_id
1 'polypeptide(L)' 'MPNPTRIEKVETFLWDRWLLIKIHCEDGTVGIGEGGVHGWQRPTKTMVETMEPYLI' A
#
# COMPACT_ATOMS: atom_id res chain seq x y z
N MET A 1 -0.19 -2.32 -26.13
CA MET A 1 -0.25 -2.40 -24.68
C MET A 1 0.97 -1.73 -24.09
N PRO A 2 0.78 -0.78 -23.20
CA PRO A 2 1.94 -0.25 -22.49
C PRO A 2 2.60 -1.34 -21.67
N ASN A 3 3.89 -1.23 -21.47
CA ASN A 3 4.60 -2.16 -20.61
C ASN A 3 4.05 -2.03 -19.17
N PRO A 4 3.95 -3.14 -18.46
CA PRO A 4 3.53 -3.07 -17.07
C PRO A 4 4.50 -2.20 -16.27
N THR A 5 3.94 -1.32 -15.47
CA THR A 5 4.70 -0.46 -14.58
C THR A 5 5.02 -1.22 -13.31
N ARG A 6 6.27 -1.09 -12.85
CA ARG A 6 6.68 -1.72 -11.61
C ARG A 6 6.29 -0.87 -10.41
N ILE A 7 5.91 -1.56 -9.34
CA ILE A 7 5.72 -0.92 -8.05
C ILE A 7 7.09 -0.61 -7.48
N GLU A 8 7.31 0.63 -7.12
CA GLU A 8 8.58 1.11 -6.57
C GLU A 8 8.56 1.12 -5.05
N LYS A 9 7.40 1.45 -4.47
CA LYS A 9 7.28 1.68 -3.05
C LYS A 9 5.85 1.52 -2.58
N VAL A 10 5.66 0.96 -1.40
CA VAL A 10 4.37 0.89 -0.73
C VAL A 10 4.48 1.63 0.59
N GLU A 11 3.61 2.62 0.79
CA GLU A 11 3.55 3.37 2.04
C GLU A 11 2.26 3.07 2.76
N THR A 12 2.32 3.04 4.08
CA THR A 12 1.15 2.86 4.92
C THR A 12 1.03 4.05 5.86
N PHE A 13 -0.19 4.54 6.03
CA PHE A 13 -0.47 5.66 6.92
C PHE A 13 -1.58 5.23 7.87
N LEU A 14 -1.25 5.10 9.15
CA LEU A 14 -2.22 4.77 10.18
C LEU A 14 -2.61 6.04 10.91
N TRP A 15 -3.88 6.43 10.79
CA TRP A 15 -4.40 7.62 11.43
C TRP A 15 -5.77 7.32 12.03
N ASP A 16 -5.84 7.37 13.36
CA ASP A 16 -7.04 7.00 14.11
C ASP A 16 -7.48 5.58 13.73
N ARG A 17 -8.67 5.41 13.18
CA ARG A 17 -9.19 4.11 12.72
C ARG A 17 -8.95 3.88 11.24
N TRP A 18 -8.23 4.77 10.58
CA TRP A 18 -8.01 4.72 9.15
C TRP A 18 -6.63 4.17 8.84
N LEU A 19 -6.59 3.20 7.95
CA LEU A 19 -5.33 2.74 7.37
C LEU A 19 -5.38 3.06 5.88
N LEU A 20 -4.52 3.97 5.46
CA LEU A 20 -4.38 4.32 4.05
C LEU A 20 -3.13 3.66 3.50
N ILE A 21 -3.23 3.13 2.29
CA ILE A 21 -2.14 2.49 1.60
C ILE A 21 -1.89 3.25 0.32
N LYS A 22 -0.64 3.66 0.11
CA LYS A 22 -0.24 4.40 -1.07
C LYS A 22 0.80 3.60 -1.82
N ILE A 23 0.51 3.30 -3.08
CA ILE A 23 1.40 2.55 -3.94
C ILE A 23 2.01 3.49 -4.95
N HIS A 24 3.35 3.54 -4.97
CA HIS A 24 4.10 4.35 -5.92
C HIS A 24 4.67 3.46 -7.00
N CYS A 25 4.47 3.83 -8.24
CA CYS A 25 5.05 3.14 -9.38
C CYS A 25 6.23 3.94 -9.93
N GLU A 26 7.15 3.25 -10.58
CA GLU A 26 8.37 3.89 -11.08
C GLU A 26 8.12 4.89 -12.21
N ASP A 27 6.95 4.86 -12.84
CA ASP A 27 6.57 5.83 -13.86
C ASP A 27 5.90 7.08 -13.28
N GLY A 28 5.82 7.18 -11.94
CA GLY A 28 5.18 8.29 -11.26
C GLY A 28 3.71 8.08 -10.94
N THR A 29 3.11 7.01 -11.40
CA THR A 29 1.72 6.68 -11.06
C THR A 29 1.60 6.37 -9.58
N VAL A 30 0.56 6.90 -8.96
CA VAL A 30 0.30 6.69 -7.53
C VAL A 30 -1.14 6.23 -7.36
N GLY A 31 -1.31 5.12 -6.62
CA GLY A 31 -2.62 4.62 -6.24
C GLY A 31 -2.81 4.72 -4.75
N ILE A 32 -4.02 5.02 -4.33
CA ILE A 32 -4.37 5.12 -2.91
C ILE A 32 -5.55 4.21 -2.63
N GLY A 33 -5.43 3.42 -1.55
CA GLY A 33 -6.51 2.56 -1.10
C GLY A 33 -6.63 2.61 0.41
N GLU A 34 -7.74 2.08 0.89
CA GLU A 34 -8.00 1.99 2.32
C GLU A 34 -8.01 0.53 2.75
N GLY A 35 -7.24 0.23 3.81
CA GLY A 35 -7.22 -1.11 4.40
C GLY A 35 -8.19 -1.25 5.56
N GLY A 36 -9.43 -0.86 5.36
CA GLY A 36 -10.42 -0.60 6.38
C GLY A 36 -10.99 -1.83 7.09
N VAL A 37 -10.18 -2.63 7.74
CA VAL A 37 -10.68 -3.69 8.63
C VAL A 37 -10.79 -3.11 10.03
N HIS A 38 -12.03 -2.80 10.43
CA HIS A 38 -12.30 -2.15 11.72
C HIS A 38 -11.71 -2.94 12.90
N GLY A 39 -10.92 -2.26 13.71
CA GLY A 39 -10.27 -2.88 14.87
C GLY A 39 -8.99 -3.66 14.55
N TRP A 40 -8.66 -3.84 13.26
CA TRP A 40 -7.52 -4.63 12.83
C TRP A 40 -6.54 -3.84 11.97
N GLN A 41 -6.53 -2.51 12.11
CA GLN A 41 -5.69 -1.64 11.29
C GLN A 41 -4.21 -1.93 11.45
N ARG A 42 -3.74 -2.14 12.69
CA ARG A 42 -2.32 -2.40 12.94
C ARG A 42 -1.85 -3.73 12.36
N PRO A 43 -2.57 -4.86 12.58
CA PRO A 43 -2.21 -6.11 11.92
C PRO A 43 -2.25 -6.00 10.40
N THR A 44 -3.24 -5.30 9.85
CA THR A 44 -3.35 -5.11 8.40
C THR A 44 -2.18 -4.30 7.87
N LYS A 45 -1.78 -3.24 8.57
CA LYS A 45 -0.61 -2.44 8.22
C LYS A 45 0.65 -3.31 8.16
N THR A 46 0.86 -4.13 9.18
CA THR A 46 2.02 -5.01 9.24
C THR A 46 2.01 -6.01 8.08
N MET A 47 0.83 -6.56 7.75
CA MET A 47 0.70 -7.48 6.64
C MET A 47 1.06 -6.82 5.32
N VAL A 48 0.56 -5.61 5.07
CA VAL A 48 0.89 -4.86 3.86
C VAL A 48 2.38 -4.60 3.76
N GLU A 49 3.00 -4.16 4.85
CA GLU A 49 4.44 -3.90 4.89
C GLU A 49 5.24 -5.18 4.66
N THR A 50 4.76 -6.30 5.18
CA THR A 50 5.40 -7.60 5.00
C THR A 50 5.31 -8.05 3.53
N MET A 51 4.25 -7.68 2.84
CA MET A 51 4.05 -8.05 1.44
C MET A 51 4.85 -7.18 0.47
N GLU A 52 5.30 -6.02 0.90
CA GLU A 52 5.99 -5.08 0.02
C GLU A 52 7.13 -5.71 -0.81
N PRO A 53 8.04 -6.51 -0.21
CA PRO A 53 9.13 -7.12 -0.98
C PRO A 53 8.68 -8.04 -2.11
N TYR A 54 7.46 -8.56 -2.01
CA TYR A 54 6.91 -9.43 -3.05
C TYR A 54 6.18 -8.66 -4.15
N LEU A 55 5.86 -7.39 -3.88
CA LEU A 55 5.15 -6.54 -4.84
C LEU A 55 6.10 -5.71 -5.70
N ILE A 56 7.27 -5.42 -5.16
CA ILE A 56 8.29 -4.61 -5.84
C ILE A 56 9.07 -5.42 -6.88
#